data_5fe723f0c570c809635c2c45c9db9a57
#
_entry.id   5fe723f0c570c809635c2c45c9db9a57
#
_cell.length_a   1.000
_cell.length_b   1.000
_cell.length_c   1.000
_cell.angle_alpha   90.00
_cell.angle_beta   90.00
_cell.angle_gamma   90.00
#
_symmetry.space_group_name_H-M   'P 1'
#
loop_
_entity.id
_entity.type
_entity.pdbx_description
1 polymer ?
#
loop_
_entity_poly.entity_id
_entity_poly.type
_entity_poly.pdbx_seq_one_letter_code
_entity_poly.pdbx_strand_id
1 'polypeptide(L)'
;MTLRPLWVWRLFLLAFAVVYLASPGLQLWLPPLIPFLAAAAVEAQFFVSGARAGRRRRRAFADPGPQQQDLEEFGWARHTITVGLDEAELVLRPGELGHDEIAEWLELHHDELTALGPGRHELAAITTVSSPVLPFVPPPPAPPRRRLQVRLVQALVVLALFAGLFLLDTRSEHWQHLSASARAATVGALDRQATRIAGHPAQVICDTAGHHVGSVQDADGLAEVGGSRAWLTPQICYQLYLVRPTGRAGPDAGQAVAVLAHESWHLHGESSEALANCFAYQSGVHVGEALGLSASTARGLMRQQLADNSSDFADTPEYIVPSGCRQGGSFDLHLDGGYFP
;
A
#
# COMPACT_ATOMS: atom_id res chain seq x y z
N MET A 1 6.58 7.63 -28.90
CA MET A 1 6.48 7.92 -27.46
C MET A 1 7.23 6.83 -26.69
N THR A 2 8.51 7.00 -26.42
CA THR A 2 9.29 6.08 -25.59
C THR A 2 8.95 6.38 -24.12
N LEU A 3 8.17 5.49 -23.50
CA LEU A 3 7.94 5.53 -22.06
C LEU A 3 9.32 5.46 -21.38
N ARG A 4 9.68 6.49 -20.64
CA ARG A 4 10.95 6.49 -19.89
C ARG A 4 10.96 5.28 -18.95
N PRO A 5 12.05 4.52 -18.84
CA PRO A 5 12.12 3.27 -18.08
C PRO A 5 11.67 3.46 -16.59
N LEU A 6 11.87 4.64 -16.01
CA LEU A 6 11.45 4.95 -14.63
C LEU A 6 9.91 5.01 -14.43
N TRP A 7 9.14 5.41 -15.46
CA TRP A 7 7.68 5.38 -15.40
C TRP A 7 7.14 3.95 -15.41
N VAL A 8 7.79 3.06 -16.14
CA VAL A 8 7.47 1.64 -16.17
C VAL A 8 7.67 1.01 -14.78
N TRP A 9 8.77 1.34 -14.11
CA TRP A 9 9.03 0.87 -12.75
C TRP A 9 7.98 1.36 -11.72
N ARG A 10 7.52 2.61 -11.82
CA ARG A 10 6.44 3.11 -10.96
C ARG A 10 5.12 2.38 -11.17
N LEU A 11 4.74 2.16 -12.43
CA LEU A 11 3.54 1.38 -12.75
C LEU A 11 3.67 -0.05 -12.26
N PHE A 12 4.84 -0.66 -12.42
CA PHE A 12 5.11 -2.00 -11.90
C PHE A 12 4.99 -2.06 -10.38
N LEU A 13 5.55 -1.08 -9.65
CA LEU A 13 5.44 -1.03 -8.18
C LEU A 13 4.01 -0.82 -7.71
N LEU A 14 3.23 0.02 -8.39
CA LEU A 14 1.81 0.21 -8.08
C LEU A 14 1.00 -1.07 -8.34
N ALA A 15 1.21 -1.72 -9.48
CA ALA A 15 0.58 -3.00 -9.78
C ALA A 15 0.98 -4.09 -8.77
N PHE A 16 2.27 -4.13 -8.41
CA PHE A 16 2.77 -5.04 -7.39
C PHE A 16 2.13 -4.78 -6.01
N ALA A 17 1.95 -3.50 -5.62
CA ALA A 17 1.29 -3.15 -4.38
C ALA A 17 -0.16 -3.66 -4.34
N VAL A 18 -0.90 -3.54 -5.45
CA VAL A 18 -2.27 -4.06 -5.58
C VAL A 18 -2.29 -5.59 -5.46
N VAL A 19 -1.38 -6.28 -6.18
CA VAL A 19 -1.27 -7.75 -6.12
C VAL A 19 -0.85 -8.20 -4.72
N TYR A 20 0.07 -7.50 -4.08
CA TYR A 20 0.51 -7.78 -2.71
C TYR A 20 -0.65 -7.68 -1.71
N LEU A 21 -1.50 -6.63 -1.82
CA LEU A 21 -2.70 -6.48 -0.99
C LEU A 21 -3.73 -7.59 -1.23
N ALA A 22 -3.91 -7.98 -2.48
CA ALA A 22 -4.90 -8.98 -2.88
C ALA A 22 -4.45 -10.43 -2.64
N SER A 23 -3.19 -10.66 -2.23
CA SER A 23 -2.61 -12.00 -2.09
C SER A 23 -2.05 -12.24 -0.69
N PRO A 24 -2.86 -12.78 0.24
CA PRO A 24 -2.39 -13.14 1.59
C PRO A 24 -1.17 -14.07 1.57
N GLY A 25 -1.11 -15.00 0.61
CA GLY A 25 0.04 -15.88 0.42
C GLY A 25 1.34 -15.15 0.09
N LEU A 26 1.27 -14.02 -0.63
CA LEU A 26 2.44 -13.20 -0.93
C LEU A 26 2.93 -12.43 0.31
N GLN A 27 2.00 -12.02 1.18
CA GLN A 27 2.29 -11.34 2.44
C GLN A 27 3.01 -12.26 3.43
N LEU A 28 2.73 -13.56 3.42
CA LEU A 28 3.42 -14.55 4.22
C LEU A 28 4.89 -14.75 3.82
N TRP A 29 5.21 -14.64 2.51
CA TRP A 29 6.56 -14.88 2.00
C TRP A 29 7.41 -13.61 1.89
N LEU A 30 6.81 -12.46 1.78
CA LEU A 30 7.49 -11.21 1.52
C LEU A 30 7.10 -10.16 2.58
N PRO A 31 7.94 -9.93 3.61
CA PRO A 31 7.67 -8.91 4.61
C PRO A 31 7.39 -7.54 3.96
N PRO A 32 6.42 -6.75 4.43
CA PRO A 32 6.00 -5.48 3.82
C PRO A 32 7.11 -4.43 3.81
N LEU A 33 8.12 -4.58 4.65
CA LEU A 33 9.32 -3.74 4.65
C LEU A 33 10.07 -3.81 3.30
N ILE A 34 10.08 -4.98 2.64
CA ILE A 34 10.82 -5.17 1.37
C ILE A 34 10.22 -4.36 0.22
N PRO A 35 8.90 -4.46 -0.11
CA PRO A 35 8.30 -3.62 -1.12
C PRO A 35 8.35 -2.12 -0.78
N PHE A 36 8.25 -1.74 0.50
CA PHE A 36 8.43 -0.36 0.94
C PHE A 36 9.83 0.16 0.65
N LEU A 37 10.88 -0.59 1.01
CA LEU A 37 12.27 -0.22 0.74
C LEU A 37 12.57 -0.17 -0.77
N ALA A 38 11.99 -1.09 -1.55
CA ALA A 38 12.12 -1.07 -3.01
C ALA A 38 11.49 0.20 -3.61
N ALA A 39 10.29 0.56 -3.17
CA ALA A 39 9.62 1.79 -3.60
C ALA A 39 10.44 3.03 -3.21
N ALA A 40 10.93 3.10 -1.98
CA ALA A 40 11.77 4.20 -1.50
C ALA A 40 13.08 4.31 -2.30
N ALA A 41 13.73 3.19 -2.64
CA ALA A 41 14.95 3.15 -3.44
C ALA A 41 14.71 3.66 -4.86
N VAL A 42 13.61 3.26 -5.52
CA VAL A 42 13.23 3.75 -6.86
C VAL A 42 12.97 5.24 -6.84
N GLU A 43 12.25 5.76 -5.84
CA GLU A 43 12.00 7.20 -5.72
C GLU A 43 13.30 7.98 -5.42
N ALA A 44 14.16 7.47 -4.52
CA ALA A 44 15.47 8.07 -4.25
C ALA A 44 16.36 8.10 -5.51
N GLN A 45 16.41 7.02 -6.27
CA GLN A 45 17.15 6.96 -7.53
C GLN A 45 16.61 7.97 -8.55
N PHE A 46 15.29 8.16 -8.60
CA PHE A 46 14.65 9.14 -9.45
C PHE A 46 15.08 10.58 -9.11
N PHE A 47 15.13 10.93 -7.81
CA PHE A 47 15.62 12.24 -7.37
C PHE A 47 17.12 12.42 -7.62
N VAL A 48 17.93 11.40 -7.31
CA VAL A 48 19.39 11.43 -7.53
C VAL A 48 19.72 11.58 -9.02
N SER A 49 19.04 10.84 -9.89
CA SER A 49 19.25 10.95 -11.34
C SER A 49 18.85 12.33 -11.87
N GLY A 50 17.72 12.88 -11.41
CA GLY A 50 17.29 14.24 -11.72
C GLY A 50 18.27 15.32 -11.23
N ALA A 51 18.81 15.15 -10.01
CA ALA A 51 19.81 16.05 -9.45
C ALA A 51 21.15 15.97 -10.19
N ARG A 52 21.56 14.75 -10.60
CA ARG A 52 22.78 14.54 -11.40
C ARG A 52 22.65 15.18 -12.78
N ALA A 53 21.51 14.99 -13.45
CA ALA A 53 21.23 15.64 -14.73
C ALA A 53 21.28 17.18 -14.60
N GLY A 54 20.64 17.73 -13.56
CA GLY A 54 20.68 19.16 -13.27
C GLY A 54 22.10 19.69 -12.96
N ARG A 55 22.95 18.90 -12.26
CA ARG A 55 24.35 19.28 -12.01
C ARG A 55 25.21 19.22 -13.28
N ARG A 56 25.02 18.19 -14.12
CA ARG A 56 25.71 18.09 -15.43
C ARG A 56 25.33 19.28 -16.31
N ARG A 57 24.05 19.63 -16.37
CA ARG A 57 23.55 20.79 -17.09
C ARG A 57 24.20 22.10 -16.58
N ARG A 58 24.20 22.32 -15.24
CA ARG A 58 24.86 23.50 -14.65
C ARG A 58 26.35 23.54 -14.93
N ARG A 59 27.06 22.41 -14.96
CA ARG A 59 28.49 22.37 -15.30
C ARG A 59 28.72 22.64 -16.77
N ALA A 60 27.90 22.12 -17.68
CA ALA A 60 27.97 22.40 -19.09
C ALA A 60 27.82 23.91 -19.42
N PHE A 61 26.92 24.59 -18.65
CA PHE A 61 26.73 26.04 -18.77
C PHE A 61 27.66 26.89 -17.91
N ALA A 62 28.34 26.32 -16.90
CA ALA A 62 29.30 27.02 -16.03
C ALA A 62 30.73 26.95 -16.54
N ASP A 63 31.01 26.07 -17.48
CA ASP A 63 32.27 26.11 -18.23
C ASP A 63 32.20 27.33 -19.13
N PRO A 64 33.00 28.37 -18.89
CA PRO A 64 32.89 29.61 -19.70
C PRO A 64 33.24 29.41 -21.15
N GLY A 65 33.65 28.19 -21.63
CA GLY A 65 33.99 27.97 -23.03
C GLY A 65 34.42 29.24 -23.76
N PRO A 66 34.88 29.20 -24.95
CA PRO A 66 35.24 30.44 -25.66
C PRO A 66 34.08 31.44 -25.58
N GLN A 67 34.38 32.65 -25.11
CA GLN A 67 33.36 33.70 -25.01
C GLN A 67 32.77 33.98 -26.40
N GLN A 68 31.56 34.52 -26.46
CA GLN A 68 30.89 34.82 -27.71
C GLN A 68 31.80 35.62 -28.66
N GLN A 69 32.57 36.56 -28.08
CA GLN A 69 33.55 37.36 -28.82
C GLN A 69 34.67 36.49 -29.43
N ASP A 70 35.17 35.48 -28.73
CA ASP A 70 36.20 34.58 -29.23
C ASP A 70 35.66 33.72 -30.38
N LEU A 71 34.38 33.29 -30.28
CA LEU A 71 33.70 32.53 -31.33
C LEU A 71 33.45 33.35 -32.57
N GLU A 72 33.08 34.62 -32.40
CA GLU A 72 32.88 35.58 -33.50
C GLU A 72 34.21 35.88 -34.21
N GLU A 73 35.30 36.06 -33.46
CA GLU A 73 36.63 36.29 -34.00
C GLU A 73 37.13 35.12 -34.85
N PHE A 74 36.75 33.90 -34.51
CA PHE A 74 37.09 32.69 -35.26
C PHE A 74 36.00 32.24 -36.24
N GLY A 75 34.90 32.98 -36.36
CA GLY A 75 33.78 32.65 -37.27
C GLY A 75 32.99 31.41 -36.87
N TRP A 76 33.02 31.04 -35.59
CA TRP A 76 32.27 29.89 -35.08
C TRP A 76 30.84 30.29 -34.76
N ALA A 77 29.93 29.34 -34.95
CA ALA A 77 28.51 29.52 -34.61
C ALA A 77 28.10 28.54 -33.50
N ARG A 78 27.26 29.04 -32.61
CA ARG A 78 26.72 28.24 -31.50
C ARG A 78 25.23 28.01 -31.68
N HIS A 79 24.81 26.76 -31.64
CA HIS A 79 23.42 26.35 -31.70
C HIS A 79 23.05 25.47 -30.52
N THR A 80 21.79 25.52 -30.07
CA THR A 80 21.24 24.69 -29.05
C THR A 80 20.15 23.81 -29.63
N ILE A 81 20.27 22.49 -29.48
CA ILE A 81 19.27 21.55 -29.92
C ILE A 81 18.68 20.81 -28.69
N THR A 82 17.44 20.36 -28.81
CA THR A 82 16.76 19.59 -27.76
C THR A 82 17.00 18.11 -27.97
N VAL A 83 17.64 17.46 -27.00
CA VAL A 83 17.92 16.02 -27.00
C VAL A 83 17.08 15.36 -25.93
N GLY A 84 15.92 14.88 -26.29
CA GLY A 84 14.95 14.33 -25.35
C GLY A 84 14.33 15.40 -24.44
N LEU A 85 14.68 15.43 -23.13
CA LEU A 85 14.31 16.51 -22.20
C LEU A 85 15.52 17.40 -21.81
N ASP A 86 16.68 17.10 -22.32
CA ASP A 86 17.90 17.86 -22.10
C ASP A 86 18.23 18.64 -23.38
N GLU A 87 19.14 19.58 -23.28
CA GLU A 87 19.61 20.38 -24.42
C GLU A 87 21.08 20.06 -24.65
N ALA A 88 21.46 19.93 -25.90
CA ALA A 88 22.84 19.88 -26.36
C ALA A 88 23.24 21.20 -26.95
N GLU A 89 24.40 21.72 -26.57
CA GLU A 89 25.02 22.90 -27.14
C GLU A 89 25.99 22.47 -28.23
N LEU A 90 25.71 22.90 -29.47
CA LEU A 90 26.56 22.64 -30.65
C LEU A 90 27.39 23.86 -30.93
N VAL A 91 28.68 23.69 -31.04
CA VAL A 91 29.63 24.71 -31.48
C VAL A 91 30.11 24.32 -32.87
N LEU A 92 29.64 25.06 -33.88
CA LEU A 92 30.00 24.80 -35.27
C LEU A 92 31.25 25.59 -35.62
N ARG A 93 32.25 24.92 -36.13
CA ARG A 93 33.47 25.56 -36.62
C ARG A 93 33.20 26.36 -37.91
N PRO A 94 34.00 27.38 -38.17
CA PRO A 94 33.84 28.19 -39.42
C PRO A 94 33.90 27.25 -40.62
N GLY A 95 32.89 27.35 -41.43
CA GLY A 95 32.72 26.63 -42.68
C GLY A 95 32.05 27.52 -43.69
N GLU A 96 31.69 26.97 -44.83
CA GLU A 96 31.16 27.74 -45.96
C GLU A 96 29.63 27.91 -45.97
N LEU A 97 28.94 27.48 -44.89
CA LEU A 97 27.46 27.51 -44.84
C LEU A 97 26.93 28.85 -44.34
N GLY A 98 25.96 29.40 -45.05
CA GLY A 98 25.17 30.55 -44.60
C GLY A 98 24.19 30.18 -43.49
N HIS A 99 23.52 31.17 -42.87
CA HIS A 99 22.61 30.96 -41.74
C HIS A 99 21.47 29.99 -42.09
N ASP A 100 20.88 30.12 -43.27
CA ASP A 100 19.77 29.28 -43.74
C ASP A 100 20.24 27.84 -44.04
N GLU A 101 21.45 27.71 -44.57
CA GLU A 101 22.08 26.42 -44.87
C GLU A 101 22.48 25.66 -43.60
N ILE A 102 22.86 26.37 -42.51
CA ILE A 102 23.10 25.76 -41.19
C ILE A 102 21.79 25.21 -40.64
N ALA A 103 20.67 25.90 -40.77
CA ALA A 103 19.37 25.43 -40.31
C ALA A 103 18.94 24.14 -41.04
N GLU A 104 19.08 24.11 -42.36
CA GLU A 104 18.80 22.94 -43.19
C GLU A 104 19.74 21.78 -42.86
N TRP A 105 21.05 22.06 -42.64
CA TRP A 105 22.01 21.05 -42.24
C TRP A 105 21.67 20.42 -40.85
N LEU A 106 21.26 21.25 -39.88
CA LEU A 106 20.82 20.77 -38.55
C LEU A 106 19.55 19.91 -38.64
N GLU A 107 18.63 20.24 -39.53
CA GLU A 107 17.42 19.47 -39.77
C GLU A 107 17.72 18.11 -40.41
N LEU A 108 18.58 18.10 -41.45
CA LEU A 108 19.05 16.91 -42.14
C LEU A 108 19.77 15.91 -41.23
N HIS A 109 20.53 16.42 -40.26
CA HIS A 109 21.31 15.60 -39.33
C HIS A 109 20.67 15.45 -37.93
N HIS A 110 19.39 15.79 -37.78
CA HIS A 110 18.69 15.85 -36.52
C HIS A 110 18.80 14.52 -35.72
N ASP A 111 18.65 13.39 -36.38
CA ASP A 111 18.69 12.06 -35.74
C ASP A 111 20.10 11.71 -35.22
N GLU A 112 21.14 12.09 -35.98
CA GLU A 112 22.53 11.89 -35.58
C GLU A 112 22.91 12.80 -34.40
N LEU A 113 22.44 14.06 -34.44
CA LEU A 113 22.69 15.04 -33.41
C LEU A 113 21.98 14.69 -32.11
N THR A 114 20.78 14.12 -32.19
CA THR A 114 20.05 13.65 -31.00
C THR A 114 20.72 12.44 -30.36
N ALA A 115 21.51 11.68 -31.11
CA ALA A 115 22.29 10.55 -30.57
C ALA A 115 23.53 11.01 -29.77
N LEU A 116 24.00 12.26 -29.91
CA LEU A 116 25.15 12.78 -29.16
C LEU A 116 24.88 12.92 -27.64
N GLY A 117 23.62 13.05 -27.24
CA GLY A 117 23.23 13.23 -25.85
C GLY A 117 23.47 14.67 -25.34
N PRO A 118 23.12 14.92 -24.06
CA PRO A 118 23.25 16.27 -23.50
C PRO A 118 24.72 16.64 -23.26
N GLY A 119 25.10 17.86 -23.65
CA GLY A 119 26.44 18.36 -23.44
C GLY A 119 26.81 19.41 -24.49
N ARG A 120 28.10 19.83 -24.51
CA ARG A 120 28.66 20.69 -25.55
C ARG A 120 29.41 19.80 -26.54
N HIS A 121 29.09 19.96 -27.84
CA HIS A 121 29.69 19.21 -28.94
C HIS A 121 30.26 20.19 -29.95
N GLU A 122 31.51 19.98 -30.33
CA GLU A 122 32.15 20.72 -31.41
C GLU A 122 32.03 19.94 -32.72
N LEU A 123 31.44 20.56 -33.74
CA LEU A 123 31.23 19.96 -35.07
C LEU A 123 31.93 20.79 -36.13
N ALA A 124 32.54 20.11 -37.04
CA ALA A 124 33.11 20.76 -38.23
C ALA A 124 32.01 20.93 -39.29
N ALA A 125 31.46 22.13 -39.42
CA ALA A 125 30.58 22.45 -40.55
C ALA A 125 31.46 22.63 -41.80
N ILE A 126 31.11 21.91 -42.84
CA ILE A 126 31.83 22.00 -44.12
C ILE A 126 31.23 23.14 -44.92
N THR A 127 32.10 24.09 -45.27
CA THR A 127 32.06 25.09 -46.37
C THR A 127 31.63 26.52 -46.16
N THR A 128 32.16 27.33 -46.99
CA THR A 128 32.37 28.73 -47.30
C THR A 128 31.25 29.72 -47.01
N VAL A 129 31.68 30.89 -46.57
CA VAL A 129 31.22 32.27 -46.77
C VAL A 129 30.49 32.95 -45.63
N SER A 130 31.06 34.09 -45.23
CA SER A 130 30.48 35.24 -44.51
C SER A 130 29.38 34.96 -43.49
N SER A 131 29.77 34.62 -42.30
CA SER A 131 28.84 34.41 -41.20
C SER A 131 28.14 35.70 -40.81
N PRO A 132 26.82 35.79 -40.92
CA PRO A 132 26.09 36.78 -40.15
C PRO A 132 26.21 36.36 -38.68
N VAL A 133 26.57 37.30 -37.82
CA VAL A 133 26.55 37.15 -36.36
C VAL A 133 25.18 36.69 -35.95
N LEU A 134 25.07 35.46 -35.50
CA LEU A 134 23.80 34.96 -34.96
C LEU A 134 23.45 35.72 -33.66
N PRO A 135 22.22 36.22 -33.53
CA PRO A 135 21.82 36.90 -32.32
C PRO A 135 21.96 35.96 -31.13
N PHE A 136 22.52 36.49 -30.03
CA PHE A 136 22.58 35.77 -28.73
C PHE A 136 21.22 35.21 -28.39
N VAL A 137 21.10 33.90 -28.40
CA VAL A 137 19.92 33.19 -27.86
C VAL A 137 20.13 33.05 -26.36
N PRO A 138 19.36 33.76 -25.52
CA PRO A 138 19.49 33.65 -24.10
C PRO A 138 19.26 32.19 -23.67
N PRO A 139 20.00 31.68 -22.67
CA PRO A 139 19.81 30.32 -22.19
C PRO A 139 18.34 30.09 -21.86
N PRO A 140 17.78 28.92 -22.23
CA PRO A 140 16.37 28.66 -22.02
C PRO A 140 16.03 28.82 -20.54
N PRO A 141 14.86 29.38 -20.22
CA PRO A 141 14.45 29.60 -18.85
C PRO A 141 14.49 28.29 -18.05
N ALA A 142 15.00 28.37 -16.82
CA ALA A 142 15.08 27.24 -15.93
C ALA A 142 13.71 26.50 -15.88
N PRO A 143 13.69 25.16 -15.88
CA PRO A 143 12.43 24.42 -15.90
C PRO A 143 11.55 24.90 -14.75
N PRO A 144 10.26 25.15 -15.01
CA PRO A 144 9.39 25.78 -14.03
C PRO A 144 9.37 24.97 -12.73
N ARG A 145 9.51 25.62 -11.58
CA ARG A 145 9.45 25.04 -10.21
C ARG A 145 8.25 24.09 -10.05
N ARG A 146 7.19 24.33 -10.79
CA ARG A 146 5.98 23.49 -10.85
C ARG A 146 6.28 22.04 -11.20
N ARG A 147 7.26 21.73 -12.07
CA ARG A 147 7.64 20.34 -12.42
C ARG A 147 8.29 19.61 -11.24
N LEU A 148 9.08 20.31 -10.43
CA LEU A 148 9.67 19.72 -9.22
C LEU A 148 8.60 19.44 -8.16
N GLN A 149 7.65 20.36 -7.97
CA GLN A 149 6.52 20.20 -7.04
C GLN A 149 5.64 19.01 -7.44
N VAL A 150 5.29 18.85 -8.71
CA VAL A 150 4.50 17.69 -9.18
C VAL A 150 5.25 16.38 -8.92
N ARG A 151 6.56 16.34 -9.14
CA ARG A 151 7.38 15.13 -8.86
C ARG A 151 7.43 14.81 -7.38
N LEU A 152 7.57 15.81 -6.51
CA LEU A 152 7.53 15.65 -5.05
C LEU A 152 6.19 15.12 -4.58
N VAL A 153 5.08 15.68 -5.07
CA VAL A 153 3.73 15.21 -4.73
C VAL A 153 3.53 13.76 -5.15
N GLN A 154 3.96 13.39 -6.37
CA GLN A 154 3.85 12.00 -6.83
C GLN A 154 4.66 11.03 -5.97
N ALA A 155 5.89 11.39 -5.58
CA ALA A 155 6.72 10.57 -4.71
C ALA A 155 6.08 10.42 -3.31
N LEU A 156 5.56 11.52 -2.75
CA LEU A 156 4.87 11.49 -1.47
C LEU A 156 3.62 10.60 -1.49
N VAL A 157 2.84 10.63 -2.58
CA VAL A 157 1.66 9.76 -2.73
C VAL A 157 2.07 8.29 -2.76
N VAL A 158 3.10 7.92 -3.54
CA VAL A 158 3.60 6.55 -3.60
C VAL A 158 4.11 6.08 -2.23
N LEU A 159 4.92 6.90 -1.57
CA LEU A 159 5.45 6.57 -0.23
C LEU A 159 4.34 6.49 0.82
N ALA A 160 3.32 7.36 0.76
CA ALA A 160 2.18 7.32 1.68
C ALA A 160 1.33 6.05 1.49
N LEU A 161 1.13 5.61 0.24
CA LEU A 161 0.46 4.34 -0.05
C LEU A 161 1.23 3.16 0.57
N PHE A 162 2.53 3.06 0.33
CA PHE A 162 3.34 1.98 0.91
C PHE A 162 3.46 2.06 2.43
N ALA A 163 3.54 3.28 3.00
CA ALA A 163 3.51 3.45 4.45
C ALA A 163 2.15 3.04 5.04
N GLY A 164 1.05 3.36 4.36
CA GLY A 164 -0.28 2.89 4.73
C GLY A 164 -0.38 1.37 4.74
N LEU A 165 0.15 0.71 3.71
CA LEU A 165 0.24 -0.74 3.63
C LEU A 165 1.03 -1.36 4.78
N PHE A 166 2.21 -0.80 5.06
CA PHE A 166 3.05 -1.22 6.18
C PHE A 166 2.33 -1.08 7.52
N LEU A 167 1.62 0.04 7.74
CA LEU A 167 0.85 0.26 8.96
C LEU A 167 -0.35 -0.68 9.09
N LEU A 168 -0.97 -1.08 7.99
CA LEU A 168 -2.06 -2.07 8.01
C LEU A 168 -1.54 -3.46 8.37
N ASP A 169 -0.41 -3.85 7.81
CA ASP A 169 0.20 -5.15 8.08
C ASP A 169 0.75 -5.26 9.52
N THR A 170 1.36 -4.19 10.05
CA THR A 170 1.87 -4.18 11.43
C THR A 170 0.77 -4.27 12.51
N ARG A 171 -0.51 -4.06 12.15
CA ARG A 171 -1.62 -4.23 13.11
C ARG A 171 -1.74 -5.68 13.60
N SER A 172 -1.43 -6.66 12.78
CA SER A 172 -1.43 -8.08 13.17
C SER A 172 -0.34 -8.45 14.18
N GLU A 173 0.75 -7.67 14.21
CA GLU A 173 1.90 -7.95 15.08
C GLU A 173 1.70 -7.51 16.53
N HIS A 174 0.68 -6.70 16.86
CA HIS A 174 0.45 -6.21 18.23
C HIS A 174 0.26 -7.34 19.25
N TRP A 175 -0.35 -8.45 18.85
CA TRP A 175 -0.47 -9.64 19.69
C TRP A 175 0.89 -10.23 20.07
N GLN A 176 1.82 -10.28 19.12
CA GLN A 176 3.16 -10.86 19.32
C GLN A 176 4.01 -10.01 20.27
N HIS A 177 3.77 -8.71 20.33
CA HIS A 177 4.49 -7.77 21.21
C HIS A 177 4.01 -7.82 22.68
N LEU A 178 2.89 -8.50 22.96
CA LEU A 178 2.46 -8.70 24.34
C LEU A 178 3.42 -9.63 25.09
N SER A 179 3.55 -9.41 26.40
CA SER A 179 4.30 -10.33 27.27
C SER A 179 3.70 -11.74 27.20
N ALA A 180 4.52 -12.76 27.39
CA ALA A 180 4.07 -14.15 27.40
C ALA A 180 2.99 -14.38 28.47
N SER A 181 3.09 -13.73 29.64
CA SER A 181 2.10 -13.79 30.70
C SER A 181 0.76 -13.15 30.32
N ALA A 182 0.78 -12.01 29.61
CA ALA A 182 -0.43 -11.37 29.12
C ALA A 182 -1.14 -12.24 28.08
N ARG A 183 -0.39 -12.82 27.12
CA ARG A 183 -0.93 -13.76 26.15
C ARG A 183 -1.54 -15.00 26.81
N ALA A 184 -0.80 -15.65 27.71
CA ALA A 184 -1.28 -16.84 28.41
C ALA A 184 -2.55 -16.54 29.23
N ALA A 185 -2.58 -15.41 29.95
CA ALA A 185 -3.76 -15.02 30.73
C ALA A 185 -4.97 -14.71 29.82
N THR A 186 -4.74 -14.18 28.61
CA THR A 186 -5.79 -13.93 27.64
C THR A 186 -6.31 -15.26 27.08
N VAL A 187 -5.44 -16.09 26.51
CA VAL A 187 -5.81 -17.41 25.97
C VAL A 187 -6.58 -18.21 27.01
N GLY A 188 -6.11 -18.29 28.25
CA GLY A 188 -6.85 -19.02 29.30
C GLY A 188 -8.23 -18.43 29.61
N ALA A 189 -8.50 -17.15 29.34
CA ALA A 189 -9.85 -16.60 29.44
C ALA A 189 -10.70 -16.96 28.22
N LEU A 190 -10.11 -16.95 27.03
CA LEU A 190 -10.79 -17.36 25.79
C LEU A 190 -11.17 -18.86 25.86
N ASP A 191 -10.25 -19.71 26.31
CA ASP A 191 -10.51 -21.14 26.54
C ASP A 191 -11.72 -21.40 27.46
N ARG A 192 -11.83 -20.62 28.54
CA ARG A 192 -12.99 -20.72 29.46
C ARG A 192 -14.31 -20.34 28.77
N GLN A 193 -14.31 -19.35 27.90
CA GLN A 193 -15.53 -18.95 27.17
C GLN A 193 -15.87 -19.99 26.10
N ALA A 194 -14.89 -20.44 25.34
CA ALA A 194 -15.06 -21.48 24.33
C ALA A 194 -15.55 -22.79 24.99
N THR A 195 -14.94 -23.24 26.10
CA THR A 195 -15.38 -24.41 26.88
C THR A 195 -16.84 -24.30 27.36
N ARG A 196 -17.25 -23.09 27.79
CA ARG A 196 -18.64 -22.88 28.26
C ARG A 196 -19.64 -23.03 27.11
N ILE A 197 -19.37 -22.52 25.95
CA ILE A 197 -20.26 -22.61 24.76
C ILE A 197 -20.21 -24.03 24.20
N ALA A 198 -19.02 -24.58 24.01
CA ALA A 198 -18.83 -25.93 23.47
C ALA A 198 -19.47 -27.04 24.38
N GLY A 199 -19.55 -26.78 25.67
CA GLY A 199 -20.03 -27.79 26.64
C GLY A 199 -19.00 -28.85 27.02
N HIS A 200 -17.78 -28.76 26.52
CA HIS A 200 -16.64 -29.64 26.79
C HIS A 200 -15.32 -28.87 26.77
N PRO A 201 -14.20 -29.39 27.25
CA PRO A 201 -12.91 -28.69 27.22
C PRO A 201 -12.51 -28.29 25.82
N ALA A 202 -12.25 -27.00 25.64
CA ALA A 202 -11.88 -26.39 24.38
C ALA A 202 -10.65 -25.48 24.51
N GLN A 203 -9.86 -25.39 23.46
CA GLN A 203 -8.67 -24.58 23.39
C GLN A 203 -8.79 -23.55 22.25
N VAL A 204 -8.44 -22.31 22.54
CA VAL A 204 -8.34 -21.21 21.57
C VAL A 204 -6.88 -20.92 21.30
N ILE A 205 -6.50 -20.97 20.04
CA ILE A 205 -5.13 -20.78 19.57
C ILE A 205 -5.08 -19.49 18.74
N CYS A 206 -4.23 -18.54 19.15
CA CYS A 206 -3.97 -17.37 18.34
C CYS A 206 -2.94 -17.74 17.26
N ASP A 207 -3.40 -17.88 16.03
CA ASP A 207 -2.62 -18.40 14.89
C ASP A 207 -1.60 -17.39 14.37
N THR A 208 -0.54 -17.17 15.15
CA THR A 208 0.52 -16.23 14.81
C THR A 208 1.34 -16.62 13.58
N ALA A 209 1.27 -17.87 13.17
CA ALA A 209 1.97 -18.39 11.99
C ALA A 209 1.09 -18.36 10.73
N GLY A 210 -0.23 -18.12 10.87
CA GLY A 210 -1.18 -18.10 9.77
C GLY A 210 -1.39 -19.46 9.08
N HIS A 211 -1.06 -20.56 9.76
CA HIS A 211 -1.11 -21.90 9.16
C HIS A 211 -2.52 -22.46 9.06
N HIS A 212 -3.43 -21.99 9.89
CA HIS A 212 -4.82 -22.43 9.95
C HIS A 212 -5.75 -21.36 9.39
N VAL A 213 -5.93 -20.27 10.09
CA VAL A 213 -6.85 -19.19 9.68
C VAL A 213 -6.35 -18.50 8.40
N GLY A 214 -5.06 -18.22 8.28
CA GLY A 214 -4.46 -17.60 7.08
C GLY A 214 -4.53 -18.45 5.82
N SER A 215 -4.88 -19.72 5.91
CA SER A 215 -5.11 -20.60 4.76
C SER A 215 -6.54 -20.49 4.20
N VAL A 216 -7.46 -19.88 4.94
CA VAL A 216 -8.85 -19.64 4.53
C VAL A 216 -8.98 -18.15 4.20
N GLN A 217 -9.39 -17.84 3.01
CA GLN A 217 -9.49 -16.46 2.53
C GLN A 217 -10.49 -15.69 3.40
N ASP A 218 -10.06 -14.53 3.90
CA ASP A 218 -10.84 -13.56 4.67
C ASP A 218 -11.46 -14.11 6.00
N ALA A 219 -10.98 -15.26 6.51
CA ALA A 219 -11.46 -15.80 7.78
C ALA A 219 -10.77 -15.12 8.96
N ASP A 220 -11.53 -14.74 9.98
CA ASP A 220 -11.06 -14.21 11.26
C ASP A 220 -10.84 -15.31 12.30
N GLY A 221 -11.50 -16.46 12.12
CA GLY A 221 -11.42 -17.66 12.95
C GLY A 221 -11.61 -18.93 12.13
N LEU A 222 -11.32 -20.06 12.76
CA LEU A 222 -11.55 -21.41 12.25
C LEU A 222 -11.68 -22.37 13.42
N ALA A 223 -12.66 -23.25 13.40
CA ALA A 223 -12.81 -24.29 14.44
C ALA A 223 -13.00 -25.68 13.83
N GLU A 224 -12.62 -26.71 14.60
CA GLU A 224 -12.97 -28.09 14.31
C GLU A 224 -14.43 -28.34 14.74
N VAL A 225 -15.35 -28.55 13.80
CA VAL A 225 -16.78 -28.78 14.14
C VAL A 225 -16.92 -30.01 15.05
N GLY A 226 -17.48 -29.83 16.25
CA GLY A 226 -17.56 -30.86 17.28
C GLY A 226 -16.21 -31.26 17.87
N GLY A 227 -15.14 -30.51 17.51
CA GLY A 227 -13.79 -30.74 18.00
C GLY A 227 -13.47 -29.95 19.27
N SER A 228 -12.18 -29.86 19.61
CA SER A 228 -11.72 -29.19 20.81
C SER A 228 -10.81 -27.99 20.57
N ARG A 229 -10.56 -27.61 19.32
CA ARG A 229 -9.62 -26.53 18.97
C ARG A 229 -10.26 -25.53 18.04
N ALA A 230 -10.06 -24.25 18.36
CA ALA A 230 -10.37 -23.13 17.50
C ALA A 230 -9.13 -22.25 17.33
N TRP A 231 -8.94 -21.72 16.15
CA TRP A 231 -7.85 -20.80 15.80
C TRP A 231 -8.44 -19.44 15.50
N LEU A 232 -7.86 -18.41 16.05
CA LEU A 232 -8.22 -17.01 15.78
C LEU A 232 -7.03 -16.27 15.18
N THR A 233 -7.29 -15.28 14.35
CA THR A 233 -6.22 -14.40 13.88
C THR A 233 -5.56 -13.67 15.05
N PRO A 234 -4.26 -13.29 14.94
CA PRO A 234 -3.59 -12.48 15.95
C PRO A 234 -4.30 -11.16 16.22
N GLN A 235 -4.96 -10.59 15.22
CA GLN A 235 -5.73 -9.36 15.37
C GLN A 235 -6.94 -9.57 16.26
N ILE A 236 -7.74 -10.59 16.03
CA ILE A 236 -8.90 -10.94 16.89
C ILE A 236 -8.43 -11.20 18.32
N CYS A 237 -7.37 -11.99 18.52
CA CYS A 237 -6.79 -12.22 19.82
C CYS A 237 -6.35 -10.93 20.53
N TYR A 238 -5.78 -9.98 19.78
CA TYR A 238 -5.37 -8.69 20.34
C TYR A 238 -6.57 -7.84 20.74
N GLN A 239 -7.62 -7.78 19.93
CA GLN A 239 -8.86 -7.07 20.27
C GLN A 239 -9.52 -7.66 21.54
N LEU A 240 -9.57 -8.98 21.65
CA LEU A 240 -10.06 -9.67 22.86
C LEU A 240 -9.18 -9.39 24.10
N TYR A 241 -7.86 -9.25 23.91
CA TYR A 241 -6.96 -8.81 24.98
C TYR A 241 -7.30 -7.39 25.44
N LEU A 242 -7.54 -6.45 24.54
CA LEU A 242 -7.84 -5.05 24.88
C LEU A 242 -9.13 -4.91 25.67
N VAL A 243 -10.13 -5.72 25.41
CA VAL A 243 -11.39 -5.75 26.18
C VAL A 243 -11.13 -6.08 27.65
N ARG A 244 -10.29 -7.06 27.95
CA ARG A 244 -10.11 -7.63 29.29
C ARG A 244 -9.56 -6.66 30.34
N PRO A 245 -8.43 -5.97 30.15
CA PRO A 245 -7.84 -5.13 31.19
C PRO A 245 -8.59 -3.82 31.39
N THR A 246 -9.28 -3.33 30.38
CA THR A 246 -9.88 -2.00 30.40
C THR A 246 -11.40 -2.01 30.53
N GLY A 247 -12.05 -3.13 30.20
CA GLY A 247 -13.52 -3.21 30.06
C GLY A 247 -14.07 -2.24 29.00
N ARG A 248 -13.21 -1.76 28.08
CA ARG A 248 -13.59 -0.81 27.05
C ARG A 248 -13.68 -1.50 25.71
N ALA A 249 -14.76 -1.21 24.99
CA ALA A 249 -14.93 -1.63 23.62
C ALA A 249 -14.07 -0.75 22.70
N GLY A 250 -13.06 -1.34 22.05
CA GLY A 250 -12.45 -0.74 20.87
C GLY A 250 -13.39 -0.86 19.66
N PRO A 251 -13.05 -0.24 18.51
CA PRO A 251 -13.90 -0.28 17.31
C PRO A 251 -14.22 -1.71 16.84
N ASP A 252 -13.26 -2.64 16.97
CA ASP A 252 -13.39 -4.02 16.48
C ASP A 252 -13.79 -5.02 17.62
N ALA A 253 -14.11 -4.54 18.82
CA ALA A 253 -14.41 -5.39 19.96
C ALA A 253 -15.66 -6.25 19.73
N GLY A 254 -16.66 -5.72 19.04
CA GLY A 254 -17.90 -6.44 18.71
C GLY A 254 -17.61 -7.63 17.80
N GLN A 255 -16.88 -7.41 16.72
CA GLN A 255 -16.45 -8.46 15.80
C GLN A 255 -15.61 -9.54 16.52
N ALA A 256 -14.62 -9.13 17.31
CA ALA A 256 -13.77 -10.07 18.00
C ALA A 256 -14.55 -10.98 19.00
N VAL A 257 -15.51 -10.41 19.74
CA VAL A 257 -16.38 -11.19 20.64
C VAL A 257 -17.29 -12.11 19.85
N ALA A 258 -17.87 -11.63 18.74
CA ALA A 258 -18.73 -12.44 17.87
C ALA A 258 -17.97 -13.61 17.25
N VAL A 259 -16.75 -13.38 16.72
CA VAL A 259 -15.90 -14.44 16.16
C VAL A 259 -15.55 -15.49 17.20
N LEU A 260 -15.13 -15.11 18.41
CA LEU A 260 -14.85 -16.08 19.48
C LEU A 260 -16.09 -16.94 19.82
N ALA A 261 -17.26 -16.32 19.90
CA ALA A 261 -18.50 -17.04 20.17
C ALA A 261 -18.89 -17.95 19.00
N HIS A 262 -18.73 -17.50 17.76
CA HIS A 262 -18.99 -18.25 16.52
C HIS A 262 -18.16 -19.53 16.46
N GLU A 263 -16.84 -19.41 16.61
CA GLU A 263 -15.95 -20.57 16.61
C GLU A 263 -16.26 -21.53 17.75
N SER A 264 -16.71 -21.01 18.88
CA SER A 264 -17.12 -21.82 20.00
C SER A 264 -18.40 -22.63 19.74
N TRP A 265 -19.32 -22.12 18.91
CA TRP A 265 -20.49 -22.85 18.45
C TRP A 265 -20.14 -23.97 17.47
N HIS A 266 -19.15 -23.76 16.60
CA HIS A 266 -18.60 -24.85 15.80
C HIS A 266 -18.00 -25.95 16.68
N LEU A 267 -17.28 -25.61 17.75
CA LEU A 267 -16.81 -26.59 18.72
C LEU A 267 -17.95 -27.32 19.39
N HIS A 268 -19.09 -26.66 19.65
CA HIS A 268 -20.32 -27.30 20.17
C HIS A 268 -20.92 -28.33 19.19
N GLY A 269 -20.56 -28.29 17.91
CA GLY A 269 -21.03 -29.16 16.86
C GLY A 269 -21.94 -28.48 15.84
N GLU A 270 -22.17 -27.17 15.92
CA GLU A 270 -22.91 -26.46 14.90
C GLU A 270 -22.08 -26.35 13.61
N SER A 271 -22.60 -26.88 12.52
CA SER A 271 -21.92 -26.89 11.21
C SER A 271 -22.43 -25.81 10.26
N SER A 272 -23.55 -25.16 10.58
CA SER A 272 -24.12 -24.10 9.76
C SER A 272 -23.55 -22.74 10.15
N GLU A 273 -22.92 -22.07 9.22
CA GLU A 273 -22.37 -20.72 9.42
C GLU A 273 -23.45 -19.71 9.87
N ALA A 274 -24.63 -19.79 9.22
CA ALA A 274 -25.75 -18.91 9.55
C ALA A 274 -26.27 -19.12 10.99
N LEU A 275 -26.34 -20.37 11.45
CA LEU A 275 -26.75 -20.70 12.81
C LEU A 275 -25.64 -20.38 13.82
N ALA A 276 -24.39 -20.66 13.49
CA ALA A 276 -23.26 -20.28 14.32
C ALA A 276 -23.23 -18.75 14.55
N ASN A 277 -23.46 -17.93 13.51
CA ASN A 277 -23.62 -16.48 13.64
C ASN A 277 -24.81 -16.10 14.53
N CYS A 278 -25.98 -16.69 14.30
CA CYS A 278 -27.16 -16.44 15.12
C CYS A 278 -26.91 -16.70 16.62
N PHE A 279 -26.33 -17.83 16.94
CA PHE A 279 -26.03 -18.22 18.33
C PHE A 279 -24.86 -17.41 18.90
N ALA A 280 -23.90 -17.03 18.06
CA ALA A 280 -22.78 -16.19 18.46
C ALA A 280 -23.24 -14.81 18.94
N TYR A 281 -24.14 -14.15 18.22
CA TYR A 281 -24.64 -12.84 18.62
C TYR A 281 -25.42 -12.89 19.94
N GLN A 282 -26.12 -13.96 20.23
CA GLN A 282 -26.82 -14.15 21.49
C GLN A 282 -25.85 -14.46 22.64
N SER A 283 -24.99 -15.46 22.48
CA SER A 283 -24.02 -15.88 23.50
C SER A 283 -22.87 -14.89 23.68
N GLY A 284 -22.57 -14.09 22.63
CA GLY A 284 -21.54 -13.06 22.63
C GLY A 284 -21.78 -11.97 23.69
N VAL A 285 -23.02 -11.73 24.09
CA VAL A 285 -23.33 -10.83 25.22
C VAL A 285 -22.63 -11.35 26.49
N HIS A 286 -22.83 -12.62 26.85
CA HIS A 286 -22.19 -13.23 28.03
C HIS A 286 -20.68 -13.38 27.89
N VAL A 287 -20.19 -13.64 26.67
CA VAL A 287 -18.75 -13.65 26.37
C VAL A 287 -18.13 -12.29 26.64
N GLY A 288 -18.75 -11.23 26.12
CA GLY A 288 -18.31 -9.85 26.34
C GLY A 288 -18.28 -9.45 27.81
N GLU A 289 -19.34 -9.78 28.55
CA GLU A 289 -19.40 -9.56 30.01
C GLU A 289 -18.29 -10.32 30.75
N ALA A 290 -18.09 -11.58 30.44
CA ALA A 290 -17.05 -12.39 31.05
C ALA A 290 -15.62 -11.93 30.72
N LEU A 291 -15.45 -11.23 29.63
CA LEU A 291 -14.18 -10.58 29.24
C LEU A 291 -14.02 -9.18 29.87
N GLY A 292 -15.06 -8.59 30.46
CA GLY A 292 -14.97 -7.32 31.21
C GLY A 292 -15.81 -6.17 30.67
N LEU A 293 -16.60 -6.38 29.61
CA LEU A 293 -17.56 -5.37 29.13
C LEU A 293 -18.74 -5.24 30.10
N SER A 294 -19.36 -4.05 30.14
CA SER A 294 -20.66 -3.93 30.78
C SER A 294 -21.74 -4.67 29.98
N ALA A 295 -22.78 -5.17 30.64
CA ALA A 295 -23.91 -5.83 29.98
C ALA A 295 -24.53 -4.98 28.86
N SER A 296 -24.67 -3.67 29.09
CA SER A 296 -25.19 -2.74 28.09
C SER A 296 -24.28 -2.60 26.87
N THR A 297 -22.96 -2.56 27.10
CA THR A 297 -21.98 -2.45 26.02
C THR A 297 -21.94 -3.74 25.20
N ALA A 298 -21.83 -4.89 25.85
CA ALA A 298 -21.80 -6.20 25.18
C ALA A 298 -23.06 -6.41 24.33
N ARG A 299 -24.23 -6.09 24.89
CA ARG A 299 -25.50 -6.18 24.15
C ARG A 299 -25.56 -5.22 22.96
N GLY A 300 -25.12 -3.97 23.16
CA GLY A 300 -25.06 -2.99 22.07
C GLY A 300 -24.20 -3.46 20.90
N LEU A 301 -23.03 -4.01 21.20
CA LEU A 301 -22.12 -4.57 20.19
C LEU A 301 -22.75 -5.76 19.43
N MET A 302 -23.34 -6.71 20.15
CA MET A 302 -23.95 -7.88 19.49
C MET A 302 -25.19 -7.52 18.67
N ARG A 303 -25.97 -6.52 19.09
CA ARG A 303 -27.08 -5.96 18.28
C ARG A 303 -26.56 -5.32 16.99
N GLN A 304 -25.46 -4.61 17.06
CA GLN A 304 -24.84 -4.02 15.88
C GLN A 304 -24.36 -5.12 14.92
N GLN A 305 -23.64 -6.14 15.43
CA GLN A 305 -23.18 -7.27 14.59
C GLN A 305 -24.36 -7.99 13.92
N LEU A 306 -25.48 -8.19 14.63
CA LEU A 306 -26.68 -8.79 14.07
C LEU A 306 -27.33 -7.90 13.00
N ALA A 307 -27.40 -6.57 13.24
CA ALA A 307 -27.98 -5.63 12.29
C ALA A 307 -27.16 -5.52 10.99
N ASP A 308 -25.85 -5.55 11.11
CA ASP A 308 -24.94 -5.40 9.99
C ASP A 308 -24.70 -6.72 9.23
N ASN A 309 -25.06 -7.88 9.81
CA ASN A 309 -24.80 -9.21 9.26
C ASN A 309 -25.23 -9.37 7.79
N SER A 310 -26.41 -8.90 7.41
CA SER A 310 -26.88 -9.06 6.04
C SER A 310 -26.14 -8.19 5.01
N SER A 311 -25.54 -7.08 5.44
CA SER A 311 -24.71 -6.23 4.59
C SER A 311 -23.27 -6.74 4.53
N ASP A 312 -22.74 -7.19 5.66
CA ASP A 312 -21.35 -7.65 5.78
C ASP A 312 -21.13 -8.97 5.03
N PHE A 313 -22.15 -9.82 4.97
CA PHE A 313 -22.11 -11.11 4.28
C PHE A 313 -22.95 -11.16 3.00
N ALA A 314 -23.16 -10.03 2.32
CA ALA A 314 -23.96 -9.99 1.09
C ALA A 314 -23.39 -10.90 -0.01
N ASP A 315 -22.07 -11.06 -0.10
CA ASP A 315 -21.37 -11.89 -1.07
C ASP A 315 -21.17 -13.36 -0.60
N THR A 316 -21.52 -13.66 0.66
CA THR A 316 -21.40 -14.99 1.29
C THR A 316 -22.69 -15.35 2.03
N PRO A 317 -23.78 -15.64 1.30
CA PRO A 317 -25.12 -15.79 1.86
C PRO A 317 -25.27 -16.92 2.88
N GLU A 318 -24.35 -17.87 2.91
CA GLU A 318 -24.28 -18.95 3.92
C GLU A 318 -24.00 -18.44 5.34
N TYR A 319 -23.47 -17.20 5.50
CA TYR A 319 -23.24 -16.54 6.78
C TYR A 319 -24.39 -15.66 7.25
N ILE A 320 -25.38 -15.41 6.38
CA ILE A 320 -26.52 -14.56 6.73
C ILE A 320 -27.46 -15.29 7.69
N VAL A 321 -27.68 -14.68 8.85
CA VAL A 321 -28.55 -15.26 9.87
C VAL A 321 -29.98 -15.48 9.36
N PRO A 322 -30.60 -16.63 9.70
CA PRO A 322 -31.95 -16.94 9.25
C PRO A 322 -32.99 -16.05 9.94
N SER A 323 -34.14 -15.84 9.33
CA SER A 323 -35.24 -15.00 9.84
C SER A 323 -35.80 -15.44 11.21
N GLY A 324 -35.57 -16.68 11.59
CA GLY A 324 -35.88 -17.22 12.92
C GLY A 324 -34.93 -16.77 14.03
N CYS A 325 -33.80 -16.11 13.67
CA CYS A 325 -32.82 -15.54 14.59
C CYS A 325 -33.32 -14.18 15.12
N ARG A 326 -34.30 -14.24 16.00
CA ARG A 326 -34.95 -13.06 16.60
C ARG A 326 -35.56 -13.44 17.93
N GLN A 327 -35.89 -12.47 18.78
CA GLN A 327 -36.56 -12.68 20.03
C GLN A 327 -37.87 -13.50 19.84
N GLY A 328 -38.02 -14.58 20.58
CA GLY A 328 -39.13 -15.51 20.48
C GLY A 328 -39.20 -16.31 19.18
N GLY A 329 -38.15 -16.25 18.32
CA GLY A 329 -38.03 -17.03 17.10
C GLY A 329 -37.55 -18.48 17.38
N SER A 330 -37.49 -19.29 16.30
CA SER A 330 -37.12 -20.71 16.41
C SER A 330 -35.66 -20.96 16.82
N PHE A 331 -34.81 -19.94 16.71
CA PHE A 331 -33.38 -19.97 17.05
C PHE A 331 -33.05 -19.05 18.23
N ASP A 332 -34.06 -18.65 19.01
CA ASP A 332 -33.86 -17.94 20.27
C ASP A 332 -33.36 -18.89 21.35
N LEU A 333 -32.16 -18.67 21.87
CA LEU A 333 -31.57 -19.46 22.93
C LEU A 333 -32.21 -19.18 24.30
N HIS A 334 -32.94 -18.05 24.45
CA HIS A 334 -33.48 -17.55 25.69
C HIS A 334 -35.01 -17.31 25.57
N LEU A 335 -35.76 -18.40 25.43
CA LEU A 335 -37.23 -18.38 25.24
C LEU A 335 -38.01 -17.69 26.38
N ASP A 336 -37.40 -17.49 27.53
CA ASP A 336 -37.96 -16.82 28.72
C ASP A 336 -37.87 -15.29 28.68
N GLY A 337 -37.48 -14.70 27.54
CA GLY A 337 -37.67 -13.30 27.23
C GLY A 337 -36.60 -12.35 27.74
N GLY A 338 -35.46 -12.86 28.19
CA GLY A 338 -34.47 -12.00 28.82
C GLY A 338 -33.51 -11.28 27.92
N TYR A 339 -32.98 -11.88 26.87
CA TYR A 339 -31.73 -11.38 26.24
C TYR A 339 -31.53 -11.78 24.78
N PHE A 340 -32.48 -11.52 23.93
CA PHE A 340 -32.11 -11.47 22.51
C PHE A 340 -31.31 -10.16 22.29
N PRO A 341 -30.19 -10.19 21.56
CA PRO A 341 -29.24 -9.09 21.48
C PRO A 341 -29.85 -7.76 21.11
#